data_aad19706a1973d444237fe996b4209c5
#
_entry.id   aad19706a1973d444237fe996b4209c5
#
_cell.length_a   1.000
_cell.length_b   1.000
_cell.length_c   1.000
_cell.angle_alpha   90.00
_cell.angle_beta   90.00
_cell.angle_gamma   90.00
#
_symmetry.space_group_name_H-M   'P 1'
#
loop_
_entity.id
_entity.type
_entity.pdbx_description
1 polymer ?
#
loop_
_entity_poly.entity_id
_entity_poly.type
_entity_poly.pdbx_seq_one_letter_code
_entity_poly.pdbx_strand_id
1 'polypeptide(L)'
;MSITDIFSVDIALRTGQNNTHESYLYSHLTGDKIHGVVTVRSHCDIRVDGIEVSFIAYRQFQDLKYLIDDSSFPPGKLFKERHRYQFEFTFEVPDHLSPDVCNHKITSPTIRQAHLRPPPSFGDPSVSGLGGKLKDDYAPPTCKILYTIQAALFRNIPVIDKRDILLVHKIKLRVKPAVDEWPPLDLLSSVNDYCLEADHAVLDSRTKEEYGQLTVTLEPPKSFRLPLRDPHSLISSTVNLFLHYKVTGEQSDLPQLQSFRGKLVATTFYTASYYEDVPSKQKDFFGRPKNYSETHFPPFSYSIASLDWVPAEENCYVATLLVPITLPRLNFIPSFHTCLTSRVYALDLRLVVPGASPFYLRAPVHIYAQRDPSALPSYIATIWQSAEYQYY
;
A
#
# COMPACT_ATOMS: atom_id res chain seq x y z
N MET A 1 14.48 -38.85 18.30
CA MET A 1 14.84 -38.40 16.95
C MET A 1 13.84 -37.33 16.57
N SER A 2 14.26 -36.10 16.35
CA SER A 2 13.37 -35.01 15.96
C SER A 2 12.96 -35.23 14.50
N ILE A 3 11.74 -34.79 14.10
CA ILE A 3 11.27 -34.88 12.71
C ILE A 3 12.21 -34.12 11.77
N THR A 4 12.86 -33.07 12.26
CA THR A 4 13.90 -32.33 11.54
C THR A 4 15.19 -33.14 11.28
N ASP A 5 15.39 -34.24 12.01
CA ASP A 5 16.48 -35.18 11.77
C ASP A 5 16.16 -36.17 10.65
N ILE A 6 14.89 -36.26 10.25
CA ILE A 6 14.39 -37.21 9.24
C ILE A 6 14.34 -36.58 7.85
N PHE A 7 13.94 -35.31 7.75
CA PHE A 7 13.80 -34.58 6.50
C PHE A 7 14.56 -33.25 6.50
N SER A 8 15.08 -32.88 5.32
CA SER A 8 15.34 -31.48 5.00
C SER A 8 14.48 -31.07 3.83
N VAL A 9 13.74 -29.96 3.99
CA VAL A 9 12.92 -29.35 2.96
C VAL A 9 13.44 -27.97 2.67
N ASP A 10 13.63 -27.67 1.40
CA ASP A 10 14.04 -26.35 0.91
C ASP A 10 13.10 -25.88 -0.19
N ILE A 11 12.84 -24.57 -0.23
CA ILE A 11 12.02 -23.93 -1.25
C ILE A 11 12.89 -22.92 -1.98
N ALA A 12 13.16 -23.17 -3.26
CA ALA A 12 13.89 -22.28 -4.13
C ALA A 12 12.93 -21.63 -5.14
N LEU A 13 12.95 -20.29 -5.23
CA LEU A 13 12.20 -19.57 -6.25
C LEU A 13 13.06 -19.44 -7.52
N ARG A 14 12.42 -19.61 -8.68
CA ARG A 14 13.01 -19.32 -9.97
C ARG A 14 12.69 -17.87 -10.32
N THR A 15 13.56 -16.93 -9.97
CA THR A 15 13.47 -15.56 -10.47
C THR A 15 14.00 -15.49 -11.88
N GLY A 16 13.24 -14.90 -12.79
CA GLY A 16 13.47 -14.97 -14.25
C GLY A 16 14.73 -14.28 -14.79
N GLN A 17 15.63 -13.76 -13.97
CA GLN A 17 16.96 -13.30 -14.37
C GLN A 17 17.91 -13.34 -13.16
N ASN A 18 18.91 -14.19 -13.27
CA ASN A 18 20.05 -14.38 -12.37
C ASN A 18 19.75 -15.05 -11.02
N ASN A 19 20.32 -16.23 -10.87
CA ASN A 19 20.45 -17.03 -9.64
C ASN A 19 21.28 -16.31 -8.57
N THR A 20 20.79 -15.21 -8.03
CA THR A 20 21.40 -14.62 -6.85
C THR A 20 20.55 -14.97 -5.62
N HIS A 21 21.22 -15.33 -4.54
CA HIS A 21 20.62 -15.59 -3.21
C HIS A 21 19.81 -14.39 -2.63
N GLU A 22 19.44 -13.42 -3.44
CA GLU A 22 18.78 -12.17 -3.09
C GLU A 22 17.31 -12.13 -3.54
N SER A 23 16.63 -13.27 -3.63
CA SER A 23 15.20 -13.34 -4.02
C SER A 23 14.29 -12.51 -3.12
N TYR A 24 14.70 -12.23 -1.89
CA TYR A 24 13.97 -11.37 -0.94
C TYR A 24 14.00 -9.88 -1.31
N LEU A 25 14.90 -9.45 -2.19
CA LEU A 25 14.94 -8.07 -2.71
C LEU A 25 13.94 -7.85 -3.84
N TYR A 26 13.50 -8.93 -4.49
CA TYR A 26 12.54 -8.86 -5.56
C TYR A 26 11.13 -8.64 -5.00
N SER A 27 10.43 -7.64 -5.53
CA SER A 27 9.02 -7.41 -5.21
C SER A 27 8.14 -8.02 -6.29
N HIS A 28 7.29 -8.97 -5.90
CA HIS A 28 6.29 -9.54 -6.78
C HIS A 28 5.12 -8.57 -6.92
N LEU A 29 4.73 -8.28 -8.15
CA LEU A 29 3.61 -7.41 -8.49
C LEU A 29 2.36 -8.25 -8.75
N THR A 30 1.21 -7.62 -8.76
CA THR A 30 -0.05 -8.23 -9.19
C THR A 30 0.10 -8.83 -10.60
N GLY A 31 -0.33 -10.07 -10.78
CA GLY A 31 -0.20 -10.84 -12.02
C GLY A 31 1.15 -11.50 -12.23
N ASP A 32 2.15 -11.22 -11.37
CA ASP A 32 3.45 -11.91 -11.46
C ASP A 32 3.29 -13.40 -11.14
N LYS A 33 3.93 -14.23 -11.96
CA LYS A 33 4.03 -15.68 -11.72
C LYS A 33 5.22 -15.98 -10.82
N ILE A 34 4.94 -16.66 -9.72
CA ILE A 34 5.93 -17.13 -8.75
C ILE A 34 6.20 -18.59 -9.04
N HIS A 35 7.29 -18.84 -9.75
CA HIS A 35 7.75 -20.21 -10.05
C HIS A 35 8.75 -20.65 -8.99
N GLY A 36 8.65 -21.89 -8.54
CA GLY A 36 9.59 -22.43 -7.57
C GLY A 36 9.69 -23.94 -7.60
N VAL A 37 10.60 -24.44 -6.79
CA VAL A 37 10.87 -25.87 -6.63
C VAL A 37 10.96 -26.17 -5.14
N VAL A 38 10.17 -27.11 -4.69
CA VAL A 38 10.31 -27.73 -3.36
C VAL A 38 11.29 -28.88 -3.48
N THR A 39 12.39 -28.82 -2.75
CA THR A 39 13.38 -29.90 -2.68
C THR A 39 13.23 -30.62 -1.35
N VAL A 40 13.00 -31.93 -1.42
CA VAL A 40 12.91 -32.80 -0.24
C VAL A 40 14.08 -33.78 -0.25
N ARG A 41 14.81 -33.86 0.86
CA ARG A 41 15.82 -34.89 1.10
C ARG A 41 15.44 -35.67 2.33
N SER A 42 15.44 -37.01 2.22
CA SER A 42 15.16 -37.87 3.35
C SER A 42 16.44 -38.45 3.93
N HIS A 43 16.54 -38.55 5.23
CA HIS A 43 17.64 -39.17 5.95
C HIS A 43 17.37 -40.62 6.35
N CYS A 44 16.17 -41.13 6.06
CA CYS A 44 15.78 -42.53 6.21
C CYS A 44 14.69 -42.86 5.19
N ASP A 45 14.41 -44.15 4.98
CA ASP A 45 13.29 -44.56 4.17
C ASP A 45 11.97 -44.24 4.88
N ILE A 46 11.15 -43.39 4.26
CA ILE A 46 9.89 -42.94 4.87
C ILE A 46 8.80 -42.69 3.84
N ARG A 47 7.58 -43.05 4.20
CA ARG A 47 6.40 -42.77 3.38
C ARG A 47 5.87 -41.37 3.63
N VAL A 48 5.64 -40.61 2.54
CA VAL A 48 4.98 -39.30 2.51
C VAL A 48 3.80 -39.40 1.56
N ASP A 49 2.58 -39.22 2.06
CA ASP A 49 1.38 -39.41 1.25
C ASP A 49 1.07 -38.19 0.38
N GLY A 50 1.58 -37.02 0.73
CA GLY A 50 1.43 -35.83 -0.11
C GLY A 50 2.29 -34.64 0.33
N ILE A 51 2.44 -33.69 -0.60
CA ILE A 51 3.07 -32.38 -0.38
C ILE A 51 2.07 -31.31 -0.81
N GLU A 52 1.69 -30.47 0.12
CA GLU A 52 0.87 -29.28 -0.15
C GLU A 52 1.78 -28.06 -0.18
N VAL A 53 1.77 -27.33 -1.30
CA VAL A 53 2.42 -26.03 -1.40
C VAL A 53 1.37 -24.94 -1.35
N SER A 54 1.51 -23.97 -0.46
CA SER A 54 0.53 -22.91 -0.26
C SER A 54 1.19 -21.54 -0.41
N PHE A 55 0.52 -20.64 -1.12
CA PHE A 55 0.81 -19.22 -1.09
C PHE A 55 -0.14 -18.56 -0.09
N ILE A 56 0.41 -18.08 1.01
CA ILE A 56 -0.35 -17.61 2.18
C ILE A 56 -0.09 -16.13 2.39
N ALA A 57 -1.17 -15.35 2.46
CA ALA A 57 -1.14 -13.99 2.98
C ALA A 57 -1.61 -13.99 4.44
N TYR A 58 -0.71 -13.63 5.37
CA TYR A 58 -0.88 -13.87 6.80
C TYR A 58 -2.09 -13.14 7.42
N ARG A 59 -2.89 -13.91 8.13
CA ARG A 59 -3.99 -13.63 9.09
C ARG A 59 -5.38 -13.32 8.55
N GLN A 60 -5.60 -12.93 7.27
CA GLN A 60 -6.95 -12.59 6.80
C GLN A 60 -7.22 -12.84 5.32
N PHE A 61 -6.22 -13.32 4.60
CA PHE A 61 -6.29 -13.43 3.16
C PHE A 61 -6.30 -14.89 2.73
N GLN A 62 -6.84 -15.11 1.56
CA GLN A 62 -6.99 -16.40 0.94
C GLN A 62 -5.66 -17.17 0.86
N ASP A 63 -5.67 -18.42 1.31
CA ASP A 63 -4.60 -19.37 1.06
C ASP A 63 -4.81 -19.99 -0.32
N LEU A 64 -3.94 -19.67 -1.28
CA LEU A 64 -3.88 -20.41 -2.54
C LEU A 64 -3.12 -21.71 -2.27
N LYS A 65 -3.77 -22.85 -2.48
CA LYS A 65 -3.20 -24.16 -2.23
C LYS A 65 -2.98 -24.91 -3.53
N TYR A 66 -1.83 -25.53 -3.63
CA TYR A 66 -1.45 -26.42 -4.73
C TYR A 66 -1.02 -27.75 -4.15
N LEU A 67 -1.75 -28.80 -4.46
CA LEU A 67 -1.37 -30.16 -4.09
C LEU A 67 -0.51 -30.73 -5.21
N ILE A 68 0.69 -31.21 -4.88
CA ILE A 68 1.58 -31.85 -5.85
C ILE A 68 0.91 -33.10 -6.38
N ASP A 69 0.93 -33.26 -7.72
CA ASP A 69 0.33 -34.41 -8.39
C ASP A 69 1.01 -35.72 -7.95
N ASP A 70 0.20 -36.72 -7.72
CA ASP A 70 0.63 -38.08 -7.31
C ASP A 70 1.61 -38.71 -8.31
N SER A 71 1.51 -38.38 -9.59
CA SER A 71 2.45 -38.86 -10.62
C SER A 71 3.88 -38.36 -10.43
N SER A 72 4.06 -37.26 -9.68
CA SER A 72 5.37 -36.68 -9.37
C SER A 72 6.08 -37.38 -8.20
N PHE A 73 5.38 -38.27 -7.48
CA PHE A 73 5.94 -38.96 -6.32
C PHE A 73 6.71 -40.22 -6.72
N PRO A 74 7.69 -40.65 -5.89
CA PRO A 74 8.35 -41.92 -6.08
C PRO A 74 7.34 -43.10 -5.93
N PRO A 75 7.66 -44.27 -6.51
CA PRO A 75 6.80 -45.46 -6.39
C PRO A 75 6.43 -45.78 -4.96
N GLY A 76 5.12 -46.00 -4.70
CA GLY A 76 4.60 -46.26 -3.35
C GLY A 76 4.68 -45.08 -2.40
N LYS A 77 4.97 -43.89 -2.89
CA LYS A 77 5.20 -42.66 -2.09
C LYS A 77 6.27 -42.85 -1.01
N LEU A 78 7.28 -43.72 -1.30
CA LEU A 78 8.40 -44.03 -0.42
C LEU A 78 9.59 -43.14 -0.79
N PHE A 79 9.94 -42.22 0.09
CA PHE A 79 11.14 -41.39 -0.01
C PHE A 79 12.31 -42.16 0.54
N LYS A 80 13.28 -42.49 -0.33
CA LYS A 80 14.48 -43.27 0.06
C LYS A 80 15.55 -42.41 0.72
N GLU A 81 16.28 -43.02 1.64
CA GLU A 81 17.41 -42.40 2.30
C GLU A 81 18.40 -41.79 1.30
N ARG A 82 18.90 -40.61 1.61
CA ARG A 82 19.88 -39.82 0.83
C ARG A 82 19.46 -39.50 -0.61
N HIS A 83 18.23 -39.75 -1.02
CA HIS A 83 17.71 -39.30 -2.30
C HIS A 83 17.14 -37.89 -2.20
N ARG A 84 17.27 -37.15 -3.33
CA ARG A 84 16.76 -35.80 -3.51
C ARG A 84 15.57 -35.84 -4.45
N TYR A 85 14.44 -35.33 -4.00
CA TYR A 85 13.22 -35.21 -4.79
C TYR A 85 12.92 -33.74 -5.01
N GLN A 86 12.44 -33.37 -6.21
CA GLN A 86 12.14 -32.01 -6.58
C GLN A 86 10.74 -31.93 -7.15
N PHE A 87 9.97 -30.95 -6.67
CA PHE A 87 8.58 -30.72 -7.04
C PHE A 87 8.43 -29.27 -7.46
N GLU A 88 8.01 -29.06 -8.70
CA GLU A 88 7.77 -27.72 -9.22
C GLU A 88 6.40 -27.22 -8.80
N PHE A 89 6.29 -25.91 -8.59
CA PHE A 89 5.03 -25.22 -8.33
C PHE A 89 5.01 -23.87 -9.02
N THR A 90 3.80 -23.37 -9.25
CA THR A 90 3.57 -22.03 -9.78
C THR A 90 2.37 -21.40 -9.08
N PHE A 91 2.52 -20.16 -8.61
CA PHE A 91 1.43 -19.32 -8.16
C PHE A 91 1.43 -18.03 -8.97
N GLU A 92 0.29 -17.37 -9.00
CA GLU A 92 0.14 -16.02 -9.51
C GLU A 92 -0.31 -15.10 -8.38
N VAL A 93 0.28 -13.91 -8.27
CA VAL A 93 -0.16 -12.90 -7.31
C VAL A 93 -1.54 -12.40 -7.74
N PRO A 94 -2.62 -12.64 -6.96
CA PRO A 94 -3.97 -12.31 -7.41
C PRO A 94 -4.21 -10.80 -7.45
N ASP A 95 -5.11 -10.37 -8.32
CA ASP A 95 -5.61 -9.00 -8.38
C ASP A 95 -6.59 -8.71 -7.25
N HIS A 96 -7.39 -9.71 -6.91
CA HIS A 96 -8.42 -9.62 -5.87
C HIS A 96 -8.39 -10.87 -5.00
N LEU A 97 -8.72 -10.66 -3.75
CA LEU A 97 -8.93 -11.72 -2.77
C LEU A 97 -10.33 -12.32 -2.96
N SER A 98 -10.55 -13.54 -2.46
CA SER A 98 -11.89 -14.14 -2.46
C SER A 98 -12.89 -13.23 -1.72
N PRO A 99 -14.13 -13.09 -2.20
CA PRO A 99 -15.17 -12.33 -1.53
C PRO A 99 -15.41 -12.75 -0.07
N ASP A 100 -15.15 -14.02 0.25
CA ASP A 100 -15.32 -14.58 1.60
C ASP A 100 -14.37 -13.98 2.64
N VAL A 101 -13.28 -13.38 2.19
CA VAL A 101 -12.31 -12.70 3.07
C VAL A 101 -12.91 -11.46 3.76
N CYS A 102 -13.92 -10.85 3.14
CA CYS A 102 -14.56 -9.64 3.63
C CYS A 102 -16.07 -9.85 3.84
N ASN A 103 -16.40 -10.65 4.85
CA ASN A 103 -17.77 -11.10 5.15
C ASN A 103 -18.44 -10.32 6.30
N HIS A 104 -17.96 -9.10 6.58
CA HIS A 104 -18.52 -8.22 7.60
C HIS A 104 -19.34 -7.08 6.96
N LYS A 105 -20.07 -6.35 7.80
CA LYS A 105 -20.83 -5.17 7.35
C LYS A 105 -19.91 -4.08 6.82
N ILE A 106 -20.29 -3.47 5.71
CA ILE A 106 -19.56 -2.40 5.03
C ILE A 106 -20.55 -1.36 4.52
N THR A 107 -20.16 -0.09 4.61
CA THR A 107 -21.03 1.05 4.25
C THR A 107 -21.14 1.26 2.75
N SER A 108 -20.12 0.89 1.97
CA SER A 108 -20.07 1.17 0.53
C SER A 108 -19.43 0.01 -0.26
N PRO A 109 -19.93 -0.28 -1.48
CA PRO A 109 -19.29 -1.23 -2.40
C PRO A 109 -17.84 -0.88 -2.72
N THR A 110 -17.50 0.39 -2.82
CA THR A 110 -16.14 0.88 -3.08
C THR A 110 -15.18 0.46 -1.96
N ILE A 111 -15.62 0.54 -0.71
CA ILE A 111 -14.82 0.09 0.45
C ILE A 111 -14.63 -1.43 0.41
N ARG A 112 -15.68 -2.19 0.05
CA ARG A 112 -15.55 -3.62 -0.14
C ARG A 112 -14.51 -3.97 -1.20
N GLN A 113 -14.53 -3.29 -2.34
CA GLN A 113 -13.53 -3.48 -3.40
C GLN A 113 -12.13 -3.17 -2.91
N ALA A 114 -11.95 -2.10 -2.11
CA ALA A 114 -10.66 -1.77 -1.51
C ALA A 114 -10.18 -2.86 -0.53
N HIS A 115 -11.08 -3.41 0.30
CA HIS A 115 -10.77 -4.49 1.24
C HIS A 115 -10.41 -5.82 0.55
N LEU A 116 -10.94 -6.07 -0.64
CA LEU A 116 -10.65 -7.27 -1.41
C LEU A 116 -9.36 -7.16 -2.25
N ARG A 117 -8.66 -6.04 -2.21
CA ARG A 117 -7.36 -5.92 -2.85
C ARG A 117 -6.26 -6.47 -1.97
N PRO A 118 -5.33 -7.26 -2.53
CA PRO A 118 -4.16 -7.70 -1.79
C PRO A 118 -3.38 -6.48 -1.29
N PRO A 119 -3.12 -6.34 0.02
CA PRO A 119 -2.28 -5.26 0.52
C PRO A 119 -0.80 -5.52 0.21
N PRO A 120 0.08 -4.52 0.27
CA PRO A 120 1.52 -4.73 0.16
C PRO A 120 2.07 -5.48 1.37
N SER A 121 3.21 -6.17 1.19
CA SER A 121 4.04 -6.62 2.33
C SER A 121 4.41 -5.43 3.19
N PHE A 122 4.22 -5.53 4.50
CA PHE A 122 4.32 -4.41 5.42
C PHE A 122 4.79 -4.84 6.81
N GLY A 123 5.70 -4.10 7.41
CA GLY A 123 6.10 -4.24 8.82
C GLY A 123 6.93 -5.48 9.17
N ASP A 124 7.39 -6.27 8.22
CA ASP A 124 8.32 -7.36 8.50
C ASP A 124 9.76 -6.94 8.22
N PRO A 125 10.63 -6.89 9.24
CA PRO A 125 12.03 -6.47 9.06
C PRO A 125 12.79 -7.27 8.02
N SER A 126 12.47 -8.54 7.82
CA SER A 126 13.18 -9.41 6.87
C SER A 126 12.81 -9.13 5.40
N VAL A 127 11.69 -8.46 5.14
CA VAL A 127 11.23 -8.11 3.78
C VAL A 127 11.01 -6.61 3.59
N SER A 128 11.04 -5.81 4.66
CA SER A 128 10.90 -4.35 4.60
C SER A 128 12.22 -3.58 4.77
N GLY A 129 13.27 -4.25 5.21
CA GLY A 129 14.60 -3.67 5.26
C GLY A 129 15.13 -3.22 6.62
N LEU A 130 14.37 -3.34 7.68
CA LEU A 130 14.85 -3.07 9.03
C LEU A 130 15.97 -4.05 9.40
N GLY A 131 17.17 -3.51 9.61
CA GLY A 131 18.36 -4.32 9.92
C GLY A 131 19.01 -5.02 8.73
N GLY A 132 18.58 -4.72 7.51
CA GLY A 132 19.05 -5.33 6.29
C GLY A 132 19.35 -4.35 5.14
N LYS A 133 19.37 -4.88 3.93
CA LYS A 133 19.69 -4.14 2.70
C LYS A 133 18.53 -3.27 2.17
N LEU A 134 17.30 -3.50 2.65
CA LEU A 134 16.11 -2.74 2.23
C LEU A 134 15.86 -1.56 3.16
N LYS A 135 15.26 -0.51 2.64
CA LYS A 135 14.87 0.66 3.43
C LYS A 135 13.60 0.35 4.24
N ASP A 136 13.49 0.96 5.43
CA ASP A 136 12.33 0.85 6.31
C ASP A 136 11.03 1.29 5.60
N ASP A 137 9.93 0.59 5.84
CA ASP A 137 8.58 0.92 5.37
C ASP A 137 7.77 1.74 6.39
N TYR A 138 8.38 2.06 7.53
CA TYR A 138 7.78 2.85 8.61
C TYR A 138 6.45 2.29 9.14
N ALA A 139 6.35 0.97 9.20
CA ALA A 139 5.20 0.31 9.80
C ALA A 139 5.22 0.44 11.32
N PRO A 140 4.06 0.62 11.98
CA PRO A 140 3.98 0.45 13.42
C PRO A 140 4.38 -0.98 13.84
N PRO A 141 5.01 -1.19 14.99
CA PRO A 141 5.46 -2.51 15.44
C PRO A 141 4.34 -3.56 15.53
N THR A 142 3.11 -3.10 15.72
CA THR A 142 1.91 -3.94 15.84
C THR A 142 1.31 -4.36 14.50
N CYS A 143 1.75 -3.74 13.40
CA CYS A 143 1.19 -3.97 12.07
C CYS A 143 2.17 -4.79 11.23
N LYS A 144 1.72 -5.99 10.81
CA LYS A 144 2.50 -6.85 9.91
C LYS A 144 1.60 -7.50 8.88
N ILE A 145 1.99 -7.40 7.61
CA ILE A 145 1.37 -8.09 6.49
C ILE A 145 2.46 -8.92 5.82
N LEU A 146 2.32 -10.23 5.87
CA LEU A 146 3.32 -11.19 5.43
C LEU A 146 2.76 -12.05 4.32
N TYR A 147 3.56 -12.28 3.30
CA TYR A 147 3.32 -13.29 2.28
C TYR A 147 4.36 -14.38 2.41
N THR A 148 3.92 -15.63 2.35
CA THR A 148 4.79 -16.80 2.47
C THR A 148 4.42 -17.86 1.45
N ILE A 149 5.44 -18.54 0.93
CA ILE A 149 5.26 -19.87 0.33
C ILE A 149 5.55 -20.87 1.41
N GLN A 150 4.64 -21.78 1.63
CA GLN A 150 4.74 -22.86 2.61
C GLN A 150 4.68 -24.20 1.87
N ALA A 151 5.62 -25.10 2.16
CA ALA A 151 5.53 -26.50 1.77
C ALA A 151 5.28 -27.34 3.01
N ALA A 152 4.21 -28.12 2.99
CA ALA A 152 3.82 -29.04 4.07
C ALA A 152 3.84 -30.47 3.56
N LEU A 153 4.67 -31.32 4.16
CA LEU A 153 4.69 -32.75 3.93
C LEU A 153 3.72 -33.40 4.91
N PHE A 154 2.88 -34.29 4.42
CA PHE A 154 1.89 -34.95 5.27
C PHE A 154 1.76 -36.44 4.99
N ARG A 155 1.20 -37.15 5.99
CA ARG A 155 0.75 -38.54 5.92
C ARG A 155 -0.73 -38.60 6.26
N ASN A 156 -1.47 -39.41 5.51
CA ASN A 156 -2.87 -39.66 5.83
C ASN A 156 -3.00 -40.74 6.90
N ILE A 157 -3.82 -40.49 7.89
CA ILE A 157 -4.16 -41.48 8.91
C ILE A 157 -5.56 -42.02 8.57
N PRO A 158 -5.67 -43.21 7.94
CA PRO A 158 -6.94 -43.70 7.42
C PRO A 158 -8.02 -43.88 8.49
N VAL A 159 -7.62 -44.21 9.72
CA VAL A 159 -8.54 -44.56 10.82
C VAL A 159 -9.38 -43.34 11.28
N ILE A 160 -8.87 -42.14 11.14
CA ILE A 160 -9.54 -40.91 11.63
C ILE A 160 -9.74 -39.86 10.53
N ASP A 161 -9.49 -40.24 9.27
CA ASP A 161 -9.55 -39.31 8.10
C ASP A 161 -8.85 -37.98 8.34
N LYS A 162 -7.67 -38.04 8.99
CA LYS A 162 -6.89 -36.88 9.37
C LYS A 162 -5.52 -36.89 8.70
N ARG A 163 -5.05 -35.73 8.32
CA ARG A 163 -3.66 -35.51 7.85
C ARG A 163 -2.72 -35.30 9.02
N ASP A 164 -1.66 -36.08 9.10
CA ASP A 164 -0.54 -35.88 10.02
C ASP A 164 0.52 -35.07 9.30
N ILE A 165 0.79 -33.86 9.79
CA ILE A 165 1.79 -32.97 9.20
C ILE A 165 3.17 -33.38 9.71
N LEU A 166 3.98 -33.92 8.81
CA LEU A 166 5.33 -34.38 9.11
C LEU A 166 6.31 -33.22 9.25
N LEU A 167 6.28 -32.28 8.28
CA LEU A 167 7.19 -31.14 8.28
C LEU A 167 6.55 -29.96 7.54
N VAL A 168 6.85 -28.74 8.00
CA VAL A 168 6.47 -27.52 7.33
C VAL A 168 7.71 -26.65 7.14
N HIS A 169 7.97 -26.22 5.92
CA HIS A 169 8.99 -25.21 5.60
C HIS A 169 8.33 -23.99 4.97
N LYS A 170 8.86 -22.79 5.31
CA LYS A 170 8.27 -21.51 4.86
C LYS A 170 9.36 -20.57 4.40
N ILE A 171 9.10 -19.88 3.29
CA ILE A 171 9.90 -18.73 2.86
C ILE A 171 9.00 -17.50 2.77
N LYS A 172 9.56 -16.34 3.06
CA LYS A 172 8.85 -15.06 2.98
C LYS A 172 9.01 -14.46 1.59
N LEU A 173 7.96 -13.78 1.16
CA LEU A 173 7.92 -13.03 -0.10
C LEU A 173 7.64 -11.57 0.17
N ARG A 174 8.15 -10.73 -0.70
CA ARG A 174 7.76 -9.33 -0.79
C ARG A 174 6.76 -9.15 -1.92
N VAL A 175 5.54 -8.76 -1.56
CA VAL A 175 4.48 -8.44 -2.52
C VAL A 175 4.22 -6.94 -2.48
N LYS A 176 4.16 -6.34 -3.66
CA LYS A 176 3.84 -4.93 -3.87
C LYS A 176 2.73 -4.87 -4.92
N PRO A 177 1.46 -4.92 -4.52
CA PRO A 177 0.37 -4.94 -5.48
C PRO A 177 0.45 -3.74 -6.41
N ALA A 178 0.33 -4.03 -7.71
CA ALA A 178 0.25 -3.02 -8.74
C ALA A 178 -1.21 -2.87 -9.17
N VAL A 179 -1.65 -1.62 -9.30
CA VAL A 179 -3.00 -1.27 -9.71
C VAL A 179 -2.93 -0.21 -10.80
N ASP A 180 -3.96 -0.14 -11.63
CA ASP A 180 -4.18 1.04 -12.44
C ASP A 180 -4.53 2.21 -11.51
N GLU A 181 -4.33 3.44 -11.99
CA GLU A 181 -4.67 4.64 -11.22
C GLU A 181 -6.10 4.56 -10.70
N TRP A 182 -6.26 4.56 -9.37
CA TRP A 182 -7.56 4.54 -8.75
C TRP A 182 -8.02 5.95 -8.46
N PRO A 183 -9.29 6.26 -8.69
CA PRO A 183 -9.86 7.44 -8.07
C PRO A 183 -9.67 7.31 -6.55
N PRO A 184 -9.36 8.41 -5.85
CA PRO A 184 -9.30 8.38 -4.40
C PRO A 184 -10.61 7.79 -3.87
N LEU A 185 -10.50 6.93 -2.84
CA LEU A 185 -11.68 6.49 -2.09
C LEU A 185 -12.50 7.72 -1.71
N ASP A 186 -13.82 7.59 -1.73
CA ASP A 186 -14.72 8.69 -1.44
C ASP A 186 -14.29 9.41 -0.17
N LEU A 187 -13.68 10.58 -0.34
CA LEU A 187 -13.11 11.38 0.74
C LEU A 187 -14.20 12.10 1.56
N LEU A 188 -15.45 12.08 1.11
CA LEU A 188 -16.57 12.71 1.80
C LEU A 188 -16.79 12.10 3.19
N SER A 189 -16.46 10.83 3.38
CA SER A 189 -16.54 10.16 4.67
C SER A 189 -15.43 10.57 5.67
N SER A 190 -14.35 11.17 5.18
CA SER A 190 -13.21 11.62 6.00
C SER A 190 -12.90 13.12 5.88
N VAL A 191 -13.90 13.92 5.56
CA VAL A 191 -13.78 15.38 5.33
C VAL A 191 -13.03 16.10 6.44
N ASN A 192 -13.15 15.65 7.68
CA ASN A 192 -12.52 16.33 8.82
C ASN A 192 -11.02 16.00 9.02
N ASP A 193 -10.48 15.04 8.28
CA ASP A 193 -9.03 14.72 8.30
C ASP A 193 -8.24 15.59 7.32
N TYR A 194 -8.94 16.30 6.40
CA TYR A 194 -8.35 17.13 5.36
C TYR A 194 -8.88 18.57 5.44
N CYS A 195 -8.05 19.51 5.01
CA CYS A 195 -8.37 20.93 4.93
C CYS A 195 -7.88 21.44 3.59
N LEU A 196 -8.79 21.50 2.62
CA LEU A 196 -8.45 21.89 1.24
C LEU A 196 -8.59 23.41 1.01
N GLU A 197 -9.21 24.12 1.93
CA GLU A 197 -9.42 25.55 1.81
C GLU A 197 -9.16 26.23 3.15
N ALA A 198 -8.52 27.38 3.11
CA ALA A 198 -8.29 28.24 4.25
C ALA A 198 -8.48 29.71 3.84
N ASP A 199 -9.08 30.48 4.73
CA ASP A 199 -9.45 31.87 4.52
C ASP A 199 -8.96 32.74 5.68
N HIS A 200 -8.26 33.81 5.36
CA HIS A 200 -7.72 34.77 6.35
C HIS A 200 -7.78 36.20 5.87
N ALA A 201 -8.09 37.11 6.80
CA ALA A 201 -7.93 38.53 6.56
C ALA A 201 -6.45 38.90 6.35
N VAL A 202 -6.20 39.81 5.44
CA VAL A 202 -4.91 40.41 5.20
C VAL A 202 -4.90 41.81 5.81
N LEU A 203 -4.04 41.99 6.80
CA LEU A 203 -3.97 43.20 7.61
C LEU A 203 -2.75 44.03 7.21
N ASP A 204 -2.88 45.34 7.26
CA ASP A 204 -1.73 46.22 7.19
C ASP A 204 -0.74 45.94 8.34
N SER A 205 0.52 45.90 8.02
CA SER A 205 1.58 45.61 9.00
C SER A 205 1.71 46.66 10.11
N ARG A 206 1.33 47.92 9.84
CA ARG A 206 1.46 49.05 10.74
C ARG A 206 0.16 49.41 11.45
N THR A 207 -0.93 49.60 10.68
CA THR A 207 -2.24 50.03 11.23
C THR A 207 -3.04 48.87 11.78
N LYS A 208 -2.78 47.63 11.36
CA LYS A 208 -3.57 46.46 11.67
C LYS A 208 -5.00 46.50 11.12
N GLU A 209 -5.29 47.41 10.24
CA GLU A 209 -6.55 47.51 9.53
C GLU A 209 -6.63 46.41 8.46
N GLU A 210 -7.81 45.85 8.26
CA GLU A 210 -8.07 44.85 7.22
C GLU A 210 -8.23 45.57 5.89
N TYR A 211 -7.41 45.18 4.88
CA TYR A 211 -7.50 45.70 3.55
C TYR A 211 -7.91 44.65 2.50
N GLY A 212 -8.06 43.40 2.92
CA GLY A 212 -8.59 42.37 2.04
C GLY A 212 -8.71 41.02 2.71
N GLN A 213 -9.36 40.11 2.02
CA GLN A 213 -9.55 38.73 2.43
C GLN A 213 -8.93 37.81 1.38
N LEU A 214 -8.08 36.89 1.83
CA LEU A 214 -7.40 35.93 0.98
C LEU A 214 -7.88 34.52 1.29
N THR A 215 -8.47 33.89 0.29
CA THR A 215 -8.84 32.46 0.30
C THR A 215 -7.83 31.68 -0.50
N VAL A 216 -7.33 30.59 0.08
CA VAL A 216 -6.39 29.67 -0.59
C VAL A 216 -7.02 28.30 -0.67
N THR A 217 -7.21 27.81 -1.88
CA THR A 217 -7.79 26.49 -2.16
C THR A 217 -6.73 25.57 -2.75
N LEU A 218 -6.61 24.38 -2.20
CA LEU A 218 -5.65 23.35 -2.59
C LEU A 218 -6.37 22.27 -3.40
N GLU A 219 -5.96 22.08 -4.65
CA GLU A 219 -6.35 20.92 -5.42
C GLU A 219 -5.50 19.71 -5.01
N PRO A 220 -6.12 18.57 -4.64
CA PRO A 220 -5.36 17.37 -4.32
C PRO A 220 -4.42 16.96 -5.46
N PRO A 221 -3.16 16.58 -5.16
CA PRO A 221 -2.21 16.22 -6.19
C PRO A 221 -2.66 14.96 -6.93
N LYS A 222 -2.24 14.84 -8.18
CA LYS A 222 -2.35 13.56 -8.89
C LYS A 222 -1.59 12.48 -8.12
N SER A 223 -2.10 11.25 -8.20
CA SER A 223 -1.52 10.11 -7.50
C SER A 223 -0.04 9.91 -7.84
N PHE A 224 0.77 9.63 -6.84
CA PHE A 224 2.20 9.39 -7.00
C PHE A 224 2.46 7.95 -7.43
N ARG A 225 3.10 7.81 -8.58
CA ARG A 225 3.46 6.50 -9.14
C ARG A 225 4.79 6.03 -8.57
N LEU A 226 4.79 4.86 -7.94
CA LEU A 226 6.01 4.19 -7.50
C LEU A 226 6.74 3.57 -8.69
N PRO A 227 8.07 3.71 -8.79
CA PRO A 227 8.85 3.03 -9.79
C PRO A 227 8.80 1.51 -9.56
N LEU A 228 8.63 0.74 -10.65
CA LEU A 228 8.50 -0.72 -10.58
C LEU A 228 9.85 -1.39 -10.34
N ARG A 229 10.89 -0.96 -11.07
CA ARG A 229 12.18 -1.66 -11.14
C ARG A 229 13.38 -0.77 -10.83
N ASP A 230 13.22 0.54 -10.87
CA ASP A 230 14.31 1.48 -10.58
C ASP A 230 14.11 2.19 -9.22
N PRO A 231 14.82 1.75 -8.17
CA PRO A 231 14.72 2.37 -6.85
C PRO A 231 15.31 3.78 -6.80
N HIS A 232 15.97 4.23 -7.87
CA HIS A 232 16.60 5.55 -7.95
C HIS A 232 15.74 6.60 -8.67
N SER A 233 14.65 6.18 -9.33
CA SER A 233 13.72 7.10 -9.98
C SER A 233 13.12 8.07 -8.97
N LEU A 234 13.04 9.34 -9.36
CA LEU A 234 12.36 10.36 -8.58
C LEU A 234 10.85 10.20 -8.72
N ILE A 235 10.15 10.27 -7.61
CA ILE A 235 8.70 10.26 -7.55
C ILE A 235 8.27 11.71 -7.40
N SER A 236 7.66 12.28 -8.43
CA SER A 236 7.22 13.67 -8.41
C SER A 236 5.80 13.83 -8.92
N SER A 237 5.15 14.89 -8.45
CA SER A 237 3.83 15.35 -8.88
C SER A 237 3.76 16.86 -8.75
N THR A 238 2.71 17.48 -9.26
CA THR A 238 2.46 18.91 -9.11
C THR A 238 1.18 19.12 -8.32
N VAL A 239 1.21 20.13 -7.46
CA VAL A 239 0.06 20.60 -6.69
C VAL A 239 -0.35 21.96 -7.19
N ASN A 240 -1.64 22.18 -7.38
CA ASN A 240 -2.22 23.45 -7.77
C ASN A 240 -2.79 24.12 -6.53
N LEU A 241 -2.40 25.36 -6.30
CA LEU A 241 -2.98 26.24 -5.29
C LEU A 241 -3.68 27.37 -6.03
N PHE A 242 -4.97 27.54 -5.77
CA PHE A 242 -5.78 28.64 -6.27
C PHE A 242 -5.90 29.68 -5.15
N LEU A 243 -5.53 30.90 -5.45
CA LEU A 243 -5.62 32.01 -4.55
C LEU A 243 -6.68 32.98 -5.06
N HIS A 244 -7.61 33.34 -4.19
CA HIS A 244 -8.65 34.31 -4.46
C HIS A 244 -8.54 35.42 -3.42
N TYR A 245 -8.26 36.63 -3.88
CA TYR A 245 -8.10 37.80 -3.05
C TYR A 245 -9.19 38.81 -3.31
N LYS A 246 -9.93 39.17 -2.27
CA LYS A 246 -10.98 40.20 -2.30
C LYS A 246 -10.50 41.43 -1.54
N VAL A 247 -10.41 42.56 -2.22
CA VAL A 247 -10.05 43.85 -1.62
C VAL A 247 -11.26 44.40 -0.87
N THR A 248 -11.06 44.82 0.40
CA THR A 248 -12.12 45.40 1.24
C THR A 248 -11.81 46.85 1.65
N GLY A 249 -10.53 47.28 1.56
CA GLY A 249 -10.08 48.61 1.90
C GLY A 249 -9.76 49.48 0.69
N GLU A 250 -9.35 50.73 0.95
CA GLU A 250 -8.96 51.68 -0.11
C GLU A 250 -7.57 51.37 -0.72
N GLN A 251 -6.76 50.56 -0.03
CA GLN A 251 -5.39 50.22 -0.44
C GLN A 251 -5.40 49.02 -1.41
N SER A 252 -4.75 49.18 -2.56
CA SER A 252 -4.82 48.21 -3.66
C SER A 252 -3.60 47.27 -3.78
N ASP A 253 -2.74 47.24 -2.76
CA ASP A 253 -1.56 46.36 -2.80
C ASP A 253 -1.94 44.88 -2.75
N LEU A 254 -1.58 44.14 -3.80
CA LEU A 254 -1.84 42.73 -3.90
C LEU A 254 -0.92 41.92 -2.98
N PRO A 255 -1.42 40.94 -2.25
CA PRO A 255 -0.63 40.16 -1.33
C PRO A 255 0.46 39.37 -2.03
N GLN A 256 1.66 39.39 -1.45
CA GLN A 256 2.77 38.60 -1.95
C GLN A 256 3.03 37.41 -1.04
N LEU A 257 3.22 36.24 -1.63
CA LEU A 257 3.61 35.04 -0.91
C LEU A 257 5.11 35.11 -0.54
N GLN A 258 5.43 34.93 0.73
CA GLN A 258 6.80 34.93 1.18
C GLN A 258 7.46 33.56 1.09
N SER A 259 6.77 32.53 1.58
CA SER A 259 7.30 31.19 1.62
C SER A 259 6.20 30.13 1.63
N PHE A 260 6.57 29.00 1.07
CA PHE A 260 5.77 27.79 1.04
C PHE A 260 6.57 26.65 1.67
N ARG A 261 5.95 25.93 2.57
CA ARG A 261 6.53 24.72 3.19
C ARG A 261 5.55 23.58 3.08
N GLY A 262 6.07 22.38 2.79
CA GLY A 262 5.28 21.18 2.73
C GLY A 262 5.97 20.01 3.40
N LYS A 263 5.19 19.04 3.84
CA LYS A 263 5.67 17.73 4.31
C LYS A 263 4.65 16.65 3.96
N LEU A 264 5.15 15.48 3.59
CA LEU A 264 4.32 14.29 3.47
C LEU A 264 4.17 13.64 4.84
N VAL A 265 2.96 13.17 5.12
CA VAL A 265 2.62 12.44 6.34
C VAL A 265 1.99 11.10 5.94
N ALA A 266 2.50 10.01 6.47
CA ALA A 266 1.87 8.70 6.33
C ALA A 266 1.13 8.36 7.62
N THR A 267 -0.15 8.00 7.50
CA THR A 267 -0.97 7.54 8.61
C THR A 267 -1.29 6.07 8.43
N THR A 268 -0.94 5.25 9.41
CA THR A 268 -1.33 3.84 9.46
C THR A 268 -2.40 3.68 10.51
N PHE A 269 -3.59 3.29 10.08
CA PHE A 269 -4.69 2.90 10.97
C PHE A 269 -4.67 1.40 11.19
N TYR A 270 -4.99 0.95 12.40
CA TYR A 270 -5.07 -0.47 12.74
C TYR A 270 -6.12 -0.70 13.83
N THR A 271 -6.74 -1.87 13.78
CA THR A 271 -7.84 -2.22 14.70
C THR A 271 -7.88 -3.73 14.96
N ALA A 272 -8.48 -4.11 16.08
CA ALA A 272 -8.84 -5.51 16.34
C ALA A 272 -10.25 -5.87 15.84
N SER A 273 -11.06 -4.86 15.49
CA SER A 273 -12.41 -5.01 14.92
C SER A 273 -12.40 -4.58 13.46
N TYR A 274 -13.27 -5.14 12.64
CA TYR A 274 -13.33 -4.81 11.22
C TYR A 274 -13.74 -3.35 11.00
N TYR A 275 -13.10 -2.70 10.03
CA TYR A 275 -13.55 -1.41 9.51
C TYR A 275 -14.79 -1.59 8.65
N GLU A 276 -15.85 -0.86 8.97
CA GLU A 276 -17.06 -0.78 8.14
C GLU A 276 -16.95 0.34 7.11
N ASP A 277 -16.05 1.30 7.35
CA ASP A 277 -15.82 2.51 6.55
C ASP A 277 -14.33 2.86 6.49
N VAL A 278 -13.97 3.87 5.70
CA VAL A 278 -12.61 4.42 5.65
C VAL A 278 -12.24 4.94 7.04
N PRO A 279 -11.14 4.48 7.64
CA PRO A 279 -10.74 4.95 8.95
C PRO A 279 -10.31 6.43 8.90
N SER A 280 -10.70 7.19 9.91
CA SER A 280 -10.33 8.59 10.11
C SER A 280 -9.70 8.79 11.49
N LYS A 281 -9.04 9.95 11.71
CA LYS A 281 -8.45 10.32 13.01
C LYS A 281 -9.47 10.76 14.04
N GLN A 282 -10.70 10.98 13.63
CA GLN A 282 -11.76 11.36 14.54
C GLN A 282 -11.96 10.32 15.64
N LYS A 283 -12.24 10.80 16.83
CA LYS A 283 -12.65 9.95 17.94
C LYS A 283 -13.97 9.27 17.58
N ASP A 284 -14.19 8.06 18.09
CA ASP A 284 -15.49 7.43 17.99
C ASP A 284 -16.55 8.21 18.77
N PHE A 285 -17.82 7.84 18.62
CA PHE A 285 -18.94 8.48 19.31
C PHE A 285 -18.77 8.50 20.85
N PHE A 286 -17.98 7.56 21.41
CA PHE A 286 -17.67 7.47 22.84
C PHE A 286 -16.38 8.21 23.22
N GLY A 287 -15.78 8.98 22.31
CA GLY A 287 -14.55 9.74 22.56
C GLY A 287 -13.29 8.89 22.66
N ARG A 288 -13.34 7.59 22.25
CA ARG A 288 -12.17 6.71 22.26
C ARG A 288 -11.23 7.04 21.11
N PRO A 289 -9.91 7.10 21.38
CA PRO A 289 -8.95 7.31 20.32
C PRO A 289 -8.97 6.10 19.38
N LYS A 290 -9.07 6.36 18.07
CA LYS A 290 -8.82 5.33 17.07
C LYS A 290 -7.33 4.99 17.05
N ASN A 291 -7.01 3.73 16.88
CA ASN A 291 -5.62 3.29 16.80
C ASN A 291 -5.02 3.71 15.47
N TYR A 292 -4.10 4.65 15.51
CA TYR A 292 -3.29 5.01 14.36
C TYR A 292 -1.88 5.42 14.78
N SER A 293 -0.97 5.40 13.82
CA SER A 293 0.40 5.89 13.96
C SER A 293 0.72 6.79 12.77
N GLU A 294 1.40 7.91 13.03
CA GLU A 294 1.85 8.82 11.98
C GLU A 294 3.36 8.80 11.82
N THR A 295 3.79 8.85 10.58
CA THR A 295 5.19 9.06 10.20
C THR A 295 5.27 10.34 9.39
N HIS A 296 6.06 11.29 9.87
CA HIS A 296 6.34 12.55 9.19
C HIS A 296 7.63 12.42 8.38
N PHE A 297 7.53 12.64 7.07
CA PHE A 297 8.71 12.65 6.20
C PHE A 297 9.42 14.00 6.20
N PRO A 298 10.68 14.07 5.73
CA PRO A 298 11.42 15.30 5.68
C PRO A 298 10.65 16.42 4.97
N PRO A 299 10.57 17.61 5.56
CA PRO A 299 9.87 18.75 4.95
C PRO A 299 10.67 19.29 3.76
N PHE A 300 9.95 19.93 2.85
CA PHE A 300 10.50 20.72 1.76
C PHE A 300 9.99 22.16 1.86
N SER A 301 10.74 23.09 1.27
CA SER A 301 10.37 24.51 1.24
C SER A 301 10.78 25.16 -0.06
N TYR A 302 9.98 26.12 -0.51
CA TYR A 302 10.25 26.93 -1.68
C TYR A 302 10.03 28.40 -1.32
N SER A 303 10.90 29.26 -1.83
CA SER A 303 10.68 30.71 -1.85
C SER A 303 9.90 31.05 -3.11
N ILE A 304 8.90 31.90 -2.98
CA ILE A 304 8.06 32.33 -4.11
C ILE A 304 8.51 33.74 -4.47
N ALA A 305 8.97 33.93 -5.69
CA ALA A 305 9.51 35.22 -6.13
C ALA A 305 8.41 36.23 -6.45
N SER A 306 7.34 35.79 -7.11
CA SER A 306 6.19 36.63 -7.47
C SER A 306 4.97 35.76 -7.74
N LEU A 307 3.79 36.37 -7.65
CA LEU A 307 2.53 35.81 -8.11
C LEU A 307 1.95 36.69 -9.20
N ASP A 308 1.49 36.06 -10.27
CA ASP A 308 0.78 36.72 -11.34
C ASP A 308 -0.70 36.81 -11.00
N TRP A 309 -1.11 37.92 -10.44
CA TRP A 309 -2.50 38.20 -10.12
C TRP A 309 -3.26 38.65 -11.34
N VAL A 310 -4.41 38.05 -11.60
CA VAL A 310 -5.32 38.38 -12.70
C VAL A 310 -6.62 38.93 -12.11
N PRO A 311 -7.13 40.08 -12.53
CA PRO A 311 -8.43 40.57 -12.12
C PRO A 311 -9.52 39.62 -12.62
N ALA A 312 -10.43 39.22 -11.74
CA ALA A 312 -11.53 38.32 -12.06
C ALA A 312 -12.88 39.05 -12.06
N GLU A 313 -13.16 39.84 -11.01
CA GLU A 313 -14.37 40.63 -10.82
C GLU A 313 -13.99 41.97 -10.20
N GLU A 314 -14.97 42.86 -9.97
CA GLU A 314 -14.74 44.12 -9.27
C GLU A 314 -14.14 43.85 -7.87
N ASN A 315 -12.97 44.42 -7.62
CA ASN A 315 -12.18 44.25 -6.39
C ASN A 315 -11.77 42.80 -6.07
N CYS A 316 -11.81 41.91 -7.04
CA CYS A 316 -11.41 40.50 -6.87
C CYS A 316 -10.25 40.15 -7.82
N TYR A 317 -9.24 39.49 -7.26
CA TYR A 317 -8.06 39.02 -7.98
C TYR A 317 -7.85 37.53 -7.75
N VAL A 318 -7.40 36.81 -8.78
CA VAL A 318 -7.08 35.38 -8.70
C VAL A 318 -5.64 35.15 -9.12
N ALA A 319 -5.00 34.17 -8.50
CA ALA A 319 -3.70 33.68 -8.91
C ALA A 319 -3.64 32.17 -8.79
N THR A 320 -2.82 31.53 -9.61
CA THR A 320 -2.57 30.08 -9.53
C THR A 320 -1.09 29.84 -9.28
N LEU A 321 -0.78 29.05 -8.28
CA LEU A 321 0.57 28.64 -7.96
C LEU A 321 0.74 27.15 -8.21
N LEU A 322 1.63 26.80 -9.14
CA LEU A 322 2.02 25.42 -9.42
C LEU A 322 3.23 25.07 -8.58
N VAL A 323 3.10 24.09 -7.68
CA VAL A 323 4.17 23.65 -6.79
C VAL A 323 4.61 22.24 -7.16
N PRO A 324 5.84 22.06 -7.66
CA PRO A 324 6.39 20.72 -7.87
C PRO A 324 6.72 20.08 -6.53
N ILE A 325 6.26 18.84 -6.35
CA ILE A 325 6.54 18.03 -5.16
C ILE A 325 7.33 16.81 -5.58
N THR A 326 8.49 16.63 -4.96
CA THR A 326 9.30 15.44 -5.15
C THR A 326 9.39 14.70 -3.83
N LEU A 327 9.00 13.42 -3.82
CA LEU A 327 9.11 12.59 -2.64
C LEU A 327 10.59 12.29 -2.34
N PRO A 328 10.97 12.22 -1.05
CA PRO A 328 12.32 11.82 -0.66
C PRO A 328 12.60 10.38 -1.11
N ARG A 329 13.88 10.05 -1.32
CA ARG A 329 14.33 8.69 -1.74
C ARG A 329 14.21 7.68 -0.59
N LEU A 330 12.98 7.38 -0.19
CA LEU A 330 12.63 6.45 0.87
C LEU A 330 11.83 5.27 0.29
N ASN A 331 11.59 4.27 1.11
CA ASN A 331 10.78 3.12 0.71
C ASN A 331 9.29 3.41 0.95
N PHE A 332 8.64 3.99 -0.05
CA PHE A 332 7.20 4.13 -0.02
C PHE A 332 6.53 2.82 -0.42
N ILE A 333 5.44 2.52 0.26
CA ILE A 333 4.53 1.44 -0.10
C ILE A 333 3.26 2.04 -0.73
N PRO A 334 2.53 1.31 -1.58
CA PRO A 334 1.23 1.77 -2.06
C PRO A 334 0.28 2.10 -0.92
N SER A 335 -0.61 3.08 -1.13
CA SER A 335 -1.78 3.27 -0.27
C SER A 335 -2.66 2.02 -0.32
N PHE A 336 -3.18 1.58 0.81
CA PHE A 336 -4.03 0.40 0.87
C PHE A 336 -5.05 0.49 2.00
N HIS A 337 -6.16 -0.22 1.81
CA HIS A 337 -7.19 -0.41 2.82
C HIS A 337 -7.51 -1.90 2.92
N THR A 338 -7.51 -2.43 4.13
CA THR A 338 -7.99 -3.77 4.44
C THR A 338 -9.01 -3.71 5.55
N CYS A 339 -9.61 -4.82 5.86
CA CYS A 339 -10.58 -4.93 6.96
C CYS A 339 -10.02 -4.50 8.33
N LEU A 340 -8.70 -4.55 8.56
CA LEU A 340 -8.09 -4.28 9.87
C LEU A 340 -6.96 -3.25 9.85
N THR A 341 -6.40 -2.96 8.69
CA THR A 341 -5.25 -2.06 8.57
C THR A 341 -5.39 -1.22 7.31
N SER A 342 -5.08 0.06 7.43
CA SER A 342 -5.10 0.99 6.31
C SER A 342 -3.86 1.87 6.36
N ARG A 343 -3.26 2.13 5.20
CA ARG A 343 -2.17 3.10 5.02
C ARG A 343 -2.57 4.16 4.06
N VAL A 344 -2.63 5.40 4.53
CA VAL A 344 -2.93 6.59 3.74
C VAL A 344 -1.82 7.61 3.86
N TYR A 345 -1.77 8.51 2.90
CA TYR A 345 -0.81 9.61 2.91
C TYR A 345 -1.56 10.93 2.81
N ALA A 346 -0.97 11.97 3.40
CA ALA A 346 -1.46 13.35 3.31
C ALA A 346 -0.29 14.30 3.08
N LEU A 347 -0.57 15.37 2.37
CA LEU A 347 0.34 16.47 2.16
C LEU A 347 -0.09 17.63 3.05
N ASP A 348 0.72 17.94 4.06
CA ASP A 348 0.54 19.12 4.90
C ASP A 348 1.29 20.29 4.25
N LEU A 349 0.59 21.39 4.04
CA LEU A 349 1.13 22.61 3.46
C LEU A 349 0.95 23.77 4.41
N ARG A 350 1.95 24.66 4.42
CA ARG A 350 1.93 25.94 5.13
C ARG A 350 2.36 27.05 4.21
N LEU A 351 1.48 28.01 3.98
CA LEU A 351 1.81 29.24 3.25
C LEU A 351 1.91 30.39 4.24
N VAL A 352 2.87 31.28 3.97
CA VAL A 352 3.07 32.50 4.76
C VAL A 352 2.92 33.70 3.82
N VAL A 353 1.95 34.53 4.16
CA VAL A 353 1.65 35.79 3.49
C VAL A 353 1.86 36.92 4.51
N PRO A 354 2.69 37.95 4.21
CA PRO A 354 2.82 39.10 5.08
C PRO A 354 1.45 39.75 5.36
N GLY A 355 1.18 40.08 6.60
CA GLY A 355 -0.09 40.67 7.00
C GLY A 355 -1.22 39.68 7.28
N ALA A 356 -1.05 38.40 6.96
CA ALA A 356 -2.05 37.36 7.25
C ALA A 356 -1.52 36.28 8.22
N SER A 357 -2.44 35.61 8.89
CA SER A 357 -2.11 34.39 9.60
C SER A 357 -1.63 33.31 8.61
N PRO A 358 -0.72 32.40 9.02
CA PRO A 358 -0.28 31.33 8.13
C PRO A 358 -1.45 30.41 7.71
N PHE A 359 -1.55 30.14 6.43
CA PHE A 359 -2.53 29.19 5.89
C PHE A 359 -2.03 27.76 6.08
N TYR A 360 -2.85 26.92 6.68
CA TYR A 360 -2.57 25.50 6.88
C TYR A 360 -3.57 24.68 6.06
N LEU A 361 -3.04 23.95 5.10
CA LEU A 361 -3.82 23.11 4.20
C LEU A 361 -3.35 21.66 4.34
N ARG A 362 -4.26 20.72 4.15
CA ARG A 362 -3.98 19.29 4.18
C ARG A 362 -4.75 18.58 3.08
N ALA A 363 -4.04 18.05 2.08
CA ALA A 363 -4.63 17.28 1.00
C ALA A 363 -4.36 15.80 1.15
N PRO A 364 -5.30 14.93 0.72
CA PRO A 364 -5.02 13.52 0.55
C PRO A 364 -4.00 13.29 -0.55
N VAL A 365 -3.17 12.28 -0.34
CA VAL A 365 -2.19 11.82 -1.34
C VAL A 365 -2.39 10.33 -1.54
N HIS A 366 -2.53 9.92 -2.78
CA HIS A 366 -2.55 8.51 -3.16
C HIS A 366 -1.19 8.10 -3.74
N ILE A 367 -0.64 7.00 -3.23
CA ILE A 367 0.59 6.41 -3.73
C ILE A 367 0.27 5.02 -4.27
N TYR A 368 0.67 4.71 -5.50
CA TYR A 368 0.36 3.43 -6.14
C TYR A 368 1.56 2.87 -6.91
N ALA A 369 1.60 1.55 -7.07
CA ALA A 369 2.48 0.89 -8.02
C ALA A 369 1.68 0.59 -9.28
N GLN A 370 2.20 0.93 -10.45
CA GLN A 370 1.52 0.67 -11.71
C GLN A 370 1.80 -0.75 -12.17
N ARG A 371 0.78 -1.41 -12.75
CA ARG A 371 0.95 -2.67 -13.44
C ARG A 371 1.88 -2.49 -14.65
N ASP A 372 2.66 -3.51 -14.96
CA ASP A 372 3.44 -3.53 -16.19
C ASP A 372 2.46 -3.60 -17.39
N PRO A 373 2.47 -2.61 -18.30
CA PRO A 373 1.56 -2.62 -19.44
C PRO A 373 1.71 -3.83 -20.36
N SER A 374 2.88 -4.50 -20.30
CA SER A 374 3.17 -5.72 -21.06
C SER A 374 2.70 -7.00 -20.37
N ALA A 375 2.27 -6.93 -19.09
CA ALA A 375 1.70 -8.08 -18.40
C ALA A 375 0.30 -8.38 -18.96
N LEU A 376 0.09 -9.62 -19.40
CA LEU A 376 -1.24 -10.07 -19.82
C LEU A 376 -2.21 -9.99 -18.62
N PRO A 377 -3.48 -9.60 -18.85
CA PRO A 377 -4.51 -9.65 -17.81
C PRO A 377 -4.61 -11.05 -17.23
N SER A 378 -4.77 -11.18 -15.92
CA SER A 378 -4.97 -12.48 -15.35
C SER A 378 -6.30 -13.08 -15.86
N TYR A 379 -6.32 -14.39 -16.10
CA TYR A 379 -7.51 -15.11 -16.57
C TYR A 379 -8.72 -14.92 -15.62
N ILE A 380 -8.45 -14.76 -14.32
CA ILE A 380 -9.46 -14.52 -13.29
C ILE A 380 -10.13 -13.14 -13.48
N ALA A 381 -9.38 -12.09 -13.79
CA ALA A 381 -9.94 -10.76 -14.05
C ALA A 381 -10.92 -10.78 -15.25
N THR A 382 -10.60 -11.56 -16.27
CA THR A 382 -11.46 -11.69 -17.47
C THR A 382 -12.78 -12.41 -17.16
N ILE A 383 -12.77 -13.40 -16.27
CA ILE A 383 -14.01 -14.13 -15.85
C ILE A 383 -14.93 -13.21 -15.06
N TRP A 384 -14.40 -12.38 -14.16
CA TRP A 384 -15.23 -11.48 -13.35
C TRP A 384 -15.83 -10.33 -14.16
N GLN A 385 -15.09 -9.78 -15.11
CA GLN A 385 -15.62 -8.78 -16.04
C GLN A 385 -16.76 -9.34 -16.92
N SER A 386 -16.69 -10.61 -17.32
CA SER A 386 -17.76 -11.26 -18.09
C SER A 386 -18.99 -11.62 -17.23
N ALA A 387 -18.83 -11.83 -15.92
CA ALA A 387 -19.95 -12.11 -15.01
C ALA A 387 -20.76 -10.88 -14.64
N GLU A 388 -20.18 -9.67 -14.60
CA GLU A 388 -20.91 -8.43 -14.36
C GLU A 388 -21.85 -8.04 -15.52
N TYR A 389 -21.60 -8.51 -16.75
CA TYR A 389 -22.47 -8.26 -17.90
C TYR A 389 -23.68 -9.20 -18.02
N GLN A 390 -23.83 -10.18 -17.13
CA GLN A 390 -24.97 -11.13 -17.16
C GLN A 390 -26.08 -10.84 -16.14
N TYR A 391 -25.98 -9.75 -15.38
CA TYR A 391 -27.01 -9.34 -14.41
C TYR A 391 -27.57 -7.93 -14.74
N TYR A 392 -28.00 -7.73 -16.02
CA TYR A 392 -28.91 -6.67 -16.42
C TYR A 392 -30.01 -7.22 -17.32
#